data_702afef9cd6446ee573ad8616682c513
#
_entry.id   702afef9cd6446ee573ad8616682c513
#
_cell.length_a   1.000
_cell.length_b   1.000
_cell.length_c   1.000
_cell.angle_alpha   90.00
_cell.angle_beta   90.00
_cell.angle_gamma   90.00
#
_symmetry.space_group_name_H-M   'P 1'
#
loop_
_entity.id
_entity.type
_entity.pdbx_description
1 polymer ?
#
loop_
_entity_poly.entity_id
_entity_poly.type
_entity_poly.pdbx_seq_one_letter_code
_entity_poly.pdbx_strand_id
1 'polypeptide(L)'
;LGEEYKTDFLQENLHLVGRLDMDTEGLLLFTTDGALTHRMTSPKSHSPKSYFVRLAHEENVERQNEICRRFGEGIRIPAEDNEMEADCKSAELVWKTGDECVLTITEGKYHQVKRMFRAVENEVVYLKRLTIGPLKLDPDLDLGEYRELTENEVDALLSGGDESGDEGEE
;
A
#
# COMPACT_ATOMS: atom_id res chain seq x y z
N LEU A 1 16.67 2.19 -13.44
CA LEU A 1 17.04 0.84 -13.84
C LEU A 1 18.39 0.86 -14.56
N GLY A 2 19.18 -0.22 -14.42
CA GLY A 2 20.47 -0.37 -15.07
C GLY A 2 20.38 -0.51 -16.60
N GLU A 3 21.55 -0.47 -17.27
CA GLU A 3 21.62 -0.53 -18.73
C GLU A 3 21.00 -1.82 -19.29
N GLU A 4 21.07 -2.93 -18.53
CA GLU A 4 20.50 -4.23 -18.90
C GLU A 4 18.98 -4.20 -19.09
N TYR A 5 18.30 -3.20 -18.52
CA TYR A 5 16.84 -3.01 -18.65
C TYR A 5 16.45 -1.92 -19.67
N LYS A 6 17.44 -1.35 -20.37
CA LYS A 6 17.20 -0.33 -21.41
C LYS A 6 17.03 -0.91 -22.81
N THR A 7 16.37 -2.06 -22.92
CA THR A 7 15.99 -2.62 -24.21
C THR A 7 14.76 -1.92 -24.76
N ASP A 8 14.59 -1.86 -26.07
CA ASP A 8 13.42 -1.25 -26.70
C ASP A 8 12.11 -1.86 -26.17
N PHE A 9 12.08 -3.20 -26.03
CA PHE A 9 10.92 -3.90 -25.49
C PHE A 9 10.57 -3.42 -24.06
N LEU A 10 11.55 -3.32 -23.17
CA LEU A 10 11.32 -2.92 -21.79
C LEU A 10 10.99 -1.44 -21.68
N GLN A 11 11.57 -0.59 -22.50
CA GLN A 11 11.25 0.83 -22.53
C GLN A 11 9.77 1.07 -22.93
N GLU A 12 9.26 0.26 -23.84
CA GLU A 12 7.88 0.38 -24.31
C GLU A 12 6.87 -0.33 -23.41
N ASN A 13 7.26 -1.40 -22.70
CA ASN A 13 6.33 -2.30 -22.04
C ASN A 13 6.46 -2.34 -20.51
N LEU A 14 7.60 -1.91 -19.95
CA LEU A 14 7.79 -1.89 -18.51
C LEU A 14 7.03 -0.73 -17.86
N HIS A 15 6.18 -1.03 -16.91
CA HIS A 15 5.39 -0.03 -16.19
C HIS A 15 5.28 -0.34 -14.70
N LEU A 16 4.88 0.68 -13.95
CA LEU A 16 4.67 0.58 -12.51
C LEU A 16 3.38 -0.18 -12.19
N VAL A 17 3.43 -1.00 -11.16
CA VAL A 17 2.23 -1.54 -10.50
C VAL A 17 1.83 -0.60 -9.38
N GLY A 18 0.88 0.29 -9.66
CA GLY A 18 0.50 1.35 -8.74
C GLY A 18 1.52 2.49 -8.67
N ARG A 19 1.39 3.31 -7.64
CA ARG A 19 2.22 4.50 -7.44
C ARG A 19 2.55 4.67 -5.97
N LEU A 20 3.68 5.32 -5.70
CA LEU A 20 4.00 5.93 -4.42
C LEU A 20 3.81 7.44 -4.53
N ASP A 21 3.36 8.08 -3.45
CA ASP A 21 3.37 9.54 -3.36
C ASP A 21 4.81 10.05 -3.42
N MET A 22 4.98 11.31 -3.83
CA MET A 22 6.31 11.89 -4.07
C MET A 22 7.24 11.80 -2.86
N ASP A 23 6.70 11.88 -1.65
CA ASP A 23 7.41 11.84 -0.37
C ASP A 23 7.33 10.49 0.34
N THR A 24 6.83 9.46 -0.33
CA THR A 24 6.72 8.09 0.19
C THR A 24 7.83 7.23 -0.41
N GLU A 25 8.48 6.45 0.43
CA GLU A 25 9.47 5.45 0.02
C GLU A 25 8.95 4.02 0.22
N GLY A 26 9.77 3.03 -0.12
CA GLY A 26 9.48 1.63 0.11
C GLY A 26 9.25 0.82 -1.16
N LEU A 27 8.47 -0.24 -1.02
CA LEU A 27 8.28 -1.22 -2.08
C LEU A 27 7.52 -0.62 -3.27
N LEU A 28 8.15 -0.72 -4.45
CA LEU A 28 7.56 -0.36 -5.73
C LEU A 28 7.81 -1.50 -6.71
N LEU A 29 6.77 -1.97 -7.36
CA LEU A 29 6.82 -3.10 -8.29
C LEU A 29 6.73 -2.60 -9.73
N PHE A 30 7.60 -3.17 -10.59
CA PHE A 30 7.57 -2.97 -12.04
C PHE A 30 7.22 -4.29 -12.73
N THR A 31 6.48 -4.24 -13.81
CA THR A 31 6.15 -5.40 -14.62
C THR A 31 5.94 -5.03 -16.08
N THR A 32 6.10 -6.00 -16.98
CA THR A 32 5.65 -5.91 -18.36
C THR A 32 4.27 -6.53 -18.58
N ASP A 33 3.70 -7.14 -17.53
CA ASP A 33 2.38 -7.77 -17.59
C ASP A 33 1.28 -6.79 -17.18
N GLY A 34 0.57 -6.24 -18.16
CA GLY A 34 -0.54 -5.31 -17.92
C GLY A 34 -1.73 -5.96 -17.21
N ALA A 35 -1.95 -7.26 -17.40
CA ALA A 35 -3.00 -7.99 -16.71
C ALA A 35 -2.70 -8.11 -15.20
N LEU A 36 -1.45 -8.35 -14.83
CA LEU A 36 -1.01 -8.34 -13.44
C LEU A 36 -1.20 -6.96 -12.80
N THR A 37 -0.78 -5.90 -13.49
CA THR A 37 -0.96 -4.52 -13.02
C THR A 37 -2.43 -4.23 -12.76
N HIS A 38 -3.29 -4.54 -13.72
CA HIS A 38 -4.74 -4.32 -13.58
C HIS A 38 -5.32 -5.10 -12.40
N ARG A 39 -4.95 -6.36 -12.25
CA ARG A 39 -5.42 -7.21 -11.15
C ARG A 39 -4.99 -6.69 -9.77
N MET A 40 -3.75 -6.22 -9.65
CA MET A 40 -3.22 -5.74 -8.37
C MET A 40 -3.68 -4.32 -8.00
N THR A 41 -3.97 -3.48 -8.98
CA THR A 41 -4.36 -2.07 -8.76
C THR A 41 -5.87 -1.85 -8.85
N SER A 42 -6.63 -2.81 -9.33
CA SER A 42 -8.07 -2.71 -9.40
C SER A 42 -8.69 -2.54 -8.01
N PRO A 43 -9.65 -1.61 -7.83
CA PRO A 43 -10.38 -1.46 -6.57
C PRO A 43 -11.11 -2.73 -6.11
N LYS A 44 -11.38 -3.65 -7.02
CA LYS A 44 -12.05 -4.93 -6.74
C LYS A 44 -11.10 -6.01 -6.20
N SER A 45 -9.79 -5.84 -6.36
CA SER A 45 -8.81 -6.86 -5.95
C SER A 45 -8.65 -6.98 -4.44
N HIS A 46 -8.93 -5.91 -3.70
CA HIS A 46 -8.75 -5.83 -2.25
C HIS A 46 -7.37 -6.30 -1.75
N SER A 47 -6.35 -6.23 -2.62
CA SER A 47 -4.99 -6.64 -2.30
C SER A 47 -4.45 -5.77 -1.16
N PRO A 48 -4.02 -6.36 -0.03
CA PRO A 48 -3.54 -5.59 1.10
C PRO A 48 -2.20 -4.93 0.80
N LYS A 49 -2.04 -3.73 1.32
CA LYS A 49 -0.77 -2.98 1.32
C LYS A 49 -0.51 -2.50 2.73
N SER A 50 0.68 -2.73 3.25
CA SER A 50 1.06 -2.24 4.56
C SER A 50 2.13 -1.16 4.48
N TYR A 51 2.02 -0.22 5.42
CA TYR A 51 2.86 0.95 5.50
C TYR A 51 3.40 1.13 6.90
N PHE A 52 4.70 1.41 7.00
CA PHE A 52 5.26 2.00 8.21
C PHE A 52 4.96 3.50 8.20
N VAL A 53 4.43 3.99 9.31
CA VAL A 53 3.99 5.38 9.47
C VAL A 53 4.64 5.97 10.71
N ARG A 54 5.24 7.15 10.55
CA ARG A 54 5.64 7.99 11.68
C ARG A 54 4.79 9.24 11.70
N LEU A 55 4.30 9.59 12.88
CA LEU A 55 3.38 10.69 13.11
C LEU A 55 4.08 11.89 13.75
N ALA A 56 3.54 13.08 13.54
CA ALA A 56 4.05 14.31 14.13
C ALA A 56 3.82 14.37 15.66
N HIS A 57 2.76 13.74 16.14
CA HIS A 57 2.34 13.80 17.55
C HIS A 57 2.24 12.39 18.13
N GLU A 58 2.80 12.22 19.32
CA GLU A 58 2.62 10.99 20.08
C GLU A 58 1.16 10.83 20.54
N GLU A 59 0.67 9.61 20.46
CA GLU A 59 -0.64 9.22 20.94
C GLU A 59 -0.51 8.35 22.19
N ASN A 60 -1.28 8.64 23.24
CA ASN A 60 -1.36 7.78 24.40
C ASN A 60 -2.15 6.50 24.08
N VAL A 61 -2.12 5.53 24.99
CA VAL A 61 -2.74 4.20 24.76
C VAL A 61 -4.25 4.31 24.49
N GLU A 62 -4.96 5.21 25.16
CA GLU A 62 -6.39 5.41 24.96
C GLU A 62 -6.69 5.91 23.53
N ARG A 63 -5.93 6.91 23.07
CA ARG A 63 -6.04 7.42 21.70
C ARG A 63 -5.63 6.40 20.67
N GLN A 64 -4.57 5.65 20.91
CA GLN A 64 -4.15 4.54 20.04
C GLN A 64 -5.27 3.53 19.84
N ASN A 65 -5.93 3.11 20.91
CA ASN A 65 -7.05 2.19 20.85
C ASN A 65 -8.26 2.79 20.12
N GLU A 66 -8.56 4.06 20.33
CA GLU A 66 -9.62 4.77 19.63
C GLU A 66 -9.36 4.85 18.13
N ILE A 67 -8.13 5.18 17.73
CA ILE A 67 -7.74 5.28 16.31
C ILE A 67 -7.82 3.90 15.65
N CYS A 68 -7.32 2.85 16.30
CA CYS A 68 -7.46 1.47 15.81
C CYS A 68 -8.93 1.09 15.58
N ARG A 69 -9.81 1.41 16.51
CA ARG A 69 -11.25 1.15 16.41
C ARG A 69 -11.87 1.91 15.23
N ARG A 70 -11.60 3.20 15.12
CA ARG A 70 -12.13 4.04 14.04
C ARG A 70 -11.66 3.58 12.66
N PHE A 71 -10.39 3.20 12.53
CA PHE A 71 -9.85 2.68 11.28
C PHE A 71 -10.43 1.29 10.95
N GLY A 72 -10.63 0.45 11.97
CA GLY A 72 -11.24 -0.87 11.81
C GLY A 72 -12.71 -0.83 11.40
N GLU A 73 -13.44 0.19 11.82
CA GLU A 73 -14.85 0.42 11.43
C GLU A 73 -14.97 1.08 10.05
N GLY A 74 -13.90 1.63 9.53
CA GLY A 74 -13.91 2.48 8.34
C GLY A 74 -14.09 3.95 8.72
N ILE A 75 -13.12 4.76 8.34
CA ILE A 75 -13.13 6.19 8.65
C ILE A 75 -13.46 7.02 7.43
N ARG A 76 -14.15 8.15 7.65
CA ARG A 76 -14.35 9.15 6.61
C ARG A 76 -13.14 10.08 6.56
N ILE A 77 -12.53 10.18 5.39
CA ILE A 77 -11.36 11.03 5.15
C ILE A 77 -11.77 12.37 4.57
N PRO A 78 -11.10 13.48 4.98
CA PRO A 78 -11.41 14.81 4.50
C PRO A 78 -11.03 14.98 3.03
N ALA A 79 -11.65 15.96 2.37
CA ALA A 79 -11.26 16.39 1.04
C ALA A 79 -9.82 16.93 1.04
N GLU A 80 -9.10 16.69 -0.05
CA GLU A 80 -7.74 17.20 -0.26
C GLU A 80 -7.51 17.48 -1.74
N ASP A 81 -6.92 18.61 -2.06
CA ASP A 81 -6.70 19.05 -3.43
C ASP A 81 -8.01 19.00 -4.24
N ASN A 82 -8.05 18.26 -5.34
CA ASN A 82 -9.25 18.05 -6.15
C ASN A 82 -10.06 16.82 -5.78
N GLU A 83 -9.64 16.12 -4.71
CA GLU A 83 -10.32 14.91 -4.24
C GLU A 83 -11.33 15.24 -3.15
N MET A 84 -12.52 14.70 -3.29
CA MET A 84 -13.60 14.87 -2.32
C MET A 84 -13.37 14.02 -1.06
N GLU A 85 -14.07 14.37 0.00
CA GLU A 85 -14.19 13.48 1.17
C GLU A 85 -14.72 12.11 0.75
N ALA A 86 -14.30 11.06 1.43
CA ALA A 86 -14.66 9.69 1.09
C ALA A 86 -14.69 8.79 2.32
N ASP A 87 -15.48 7.72 2.24
CA ASP A 87 -15.48 6.66 3.23
C ASP A 87 -14.43 5.61 2.88
N CYS A 88 -13.58 5.27 3.86
CA CYS A 88 -12.60 4.21 3.71
C CYS A 88 -13.16 2.86 4.14
N LYS A 89 -12.65 1.80 3.54
CA LYS A 89 -12.86 0.44 4.01
C LYS A 89 -12.15 0.22 5.35
N SER A 90 -12.53 -0.83 6.06
CA SER A 90 -11.84 -1.27 7.27
C SER A 90 -10.34 -1.40 7.03
N ALA A 91 -9.57 -0.87 7.95
CA ALA A 91 -8.11 -0.94 7.94
C ALA A 91 -7.59 -1.46 9.28
N GLU A 92 -6.43 -2.11 9.24
CA GLU A 92 -5.75 -2.64 10.42
C GLU A 92 -4.60 -1.73 10.81
N LEU A 93 -4.52 -1.36 12.09
CA LEU A 93 -3.46 -0.52 12.63
C LEU A 93 -2.79 -1.19 13.82
N VAL A 94 -1.47 -1.31 13.76
CA VAL A 94 -0.63 -1.86 14.84
C VAL A 94 0.38 -0.81 15.27
N TRP A 95 0.29 -0.38 16.52
CA TRP A 95 1.21 0.59 17.10
C TRP A 95 2.53 -0.08 17.51
N LYS A 96 3.64 0.59 17.22
CA LYS A 96 5.00 0.19 17.60
C LYS A 96 5.55 1.04 18.76
N THR A 97 5.30 2.33 18.69
CA THR A 97 5.63 3.33 19.71
C THR A 97 4.48 4.32 19.82
N GLY A 98 4.66 5.43 20.56
CA GLY A 98 3.64 6.47 20.65
C GLY A 98 3.36 7.20 19.34
N ASP A 99 4.34 7.26 18.44
CA ASP A 99 4.26 7.97 17.16
C ASP A 99 4.59 7.11 15.94
N GLU A 100 4.84 5.82 16.13
CA GLU A 100 5.15 4.90 15.03
C GLU A 100 4.16 3.74 15.00
N CYS A 101 3.67 3.41 13.81
CA CYS A 101 2.69 2.34 13.61
C CYS A 101 2.82 1.70 12.22
N VAL A 102 2.15 0.57 12.05
CA VAL A 102 1.98 -0.10 10.76
C VAL A 102 0.51 -0.13 10.42
N LEU A 103 0.16 0.47 9.29
CA LEU A 103 -1.19 0.52 8.75
C LEU A 103 -1.30 -0.41 7.54
N THR A 104 -2.30 -1.28 7.56
CA THR A 104 -2.66 -2.14 6.42
C THR A 104 -4.01 -1.73 5.87
N ILE A 105 -4.05 -1.41 4.59
CA ILE A 105 -5.25 -1.03 3.83
C ILE A 105 -5.44 -1.95 2.63
N THR A 106 -6.68 -2.09 2.17
CA THR A 106 -7.04 -2.93 1.03
C THR A 106 -7.54 -2.13 -0.17
N GLU A 107 -7.29 -0.85 -0.17
CA GLU A 107 -7.64 0.11 -1.21
C GLU A 107 -6.53 1.16 -1.35
N GLY A 108 -6.65 2.05 -2.31
CA GLY A 108 -5.63 3.06 -2.57
C GLY A 108 -6.23 4.38 -3.05
N LYS A 109 -7.02 5.04 -2.20
CA LYS A 109 -7.51 6.38 -2.48
C LYS A 109 -6.37 7.39 -2.48
N TYR A 110 -6.55 8.51 -3.18
CA TYR A 110 -5.58 9.60 -3.23
C TYR A 110 -5.14 10.02 -1.83
N HIS A 111 -3.84 9.98 -1.55
CA HIS A 111 -3.22 10.31 -0.25
C HIS A 111 -3.94 9.68 0.95
N GLN A 112 -4.44 8.44 0.79
CA GLN A 112 -5.33 7.83 1.76
C GLN A 112 -4.73 7.76 3.16
N VAL A 113 -3.50 7.27 3.30
CA VAL A 113 -2.86 7.13 4.63
C VAL A 113 -2.74 8.49 5.32
N LYS A 114 -2.28 9.50 4.61
CA LYS A 114 -2.16 10.88 5.13
C LYS A 114 -3.51 11.45 5.55
N ARG A 115 -4.53 11.26 4.71
CA ARG A 115 -5.89 11.76 4.95
C ARG A 115 -6.56 11.02 6.11
N MET A 116 -6.29 9.73 6.29
CA MET A 116 -6.79 8.94 7.42
C MET A 116 -6.26 9.49 8.75
N PHE A 117 -4.96 9.77 8.83
CA PHE A 117 -4.40 10.35 10.06
C PHE A 117 -4.83 11.79 10.30
N ARG A 118 -5.04 12.59 9.26
CA ARG A 118 -5.67 13.93 9.43
C ARG A 118 -7.07 13.83 10.01
N ALA A 119 -7.84 12.82 9.65
CA ALA A 119 -9.18 12.60 10.18
C ALA A 119 -9.19 12.31 11.69
N VAL A 120 -8.07 11.88 12.25
CA VAL A 120 -7.87 11.68 13.70
C VAL A 120 -6.98 12.73 14.33
N GLU A 121 -6.82 13.88 13.68
CA GLU A 121 -6.10 15.06 14.18
C GLU A 121 -4.60 14.83 14.38
N ASN A 122 -3.98 14.01 13.53
CA ASN A 122 -2.53 13.81 13.47
C ASN A 122 -2.00 14.05 12.06
N GLU A 123 -0.69 14.04 11.91
CA GLU A 123 0.00 14.27 10.63
C GLU A 123 1.02 13.16 10.40
N VAL A 124 1.07 12.64 9.17
CA VAL A 124 2.14 11.73 8.74
C VAL A 124 3.37 12.53 8.38
N VAL A 125 4.48 12.27 9.05
CA VAL A 125 5.79 12.90 8.77
C VAL A 125 6.74 11.98 8.04
N TYR A 126 6.50 10.67 8.05
CA TYR A 126 7.27 9.68 7.31
C TYR A 126 6.37 8.50 6.93
N LEU A 127 6.50 8.03 5.69
CA LEU A 127 5.67 6.95 5.15
C LEU A 127 6.53 6.04 4.27
N LYS A 128 6.46 4.73 4.56
CA LYS A 128 7.19 3.69 3.81
C LYS A 128 6.30 2.50 3.54
N ARG A 129 6.12 2.15 2.26
CA ARG A 129 5.38 0.94 1.93
C ARG A 129 6.23 -0.31 2.17
N LEU A 130 5.73 -1.21 2.99
CA LEU A 130 6.42 -2.43 3.40
C LEU A 130 5.99 -3.65 2.60
N THR A 131 4.71 -3.75 2.25
CA THR A 131 4.15 -4.90 1.53
C THR A 131 3.17 -4.50 0.45
N ILE A 132 3.08 -5.31 -0.59
CA ILE A 132 2.03 -5.30 -1.61
C ILE A 132 1.56 -6.73 -1.76
N GLY A 133 0.35 -7.05 -1.29
CA GLY A 133 -0.13 -8.43 -1.29
C GLY A 133 0.87 -9.36 -0.58
N PRO A 134 1.30 -10.44 -1.21
CA PRO A 134 2.26 -11.39 -0.62
C PRO A 134 3.71 -10.90 -0.65
N LEU A 135 4.01 -9.82 -1.38
CA LEU A 135 5.37 -9.31 -1.51
C LEU A 135 5.76 -8.45 -0.33
N LYS A 136 6.99 -8.65 0.16
CA LYS A 136 7.61 -7.84 1.21
C LYS A 136 8.80 -7.07 0.66
N LEU A 137 8.99 -5.85 1.15
CA LEU A 137 10.18 -5.08 0.87
C LEU A 137 11.41 -5.83 1.39
N ASP A 138 12.41 -6.02 0.50
CA ASP A 138 13.68 -6.63 0.85
C ASP A 138 14.50 -5.66 1.72
N PRO A 139 14.84 -6.03 2.96
CA PRO A 139 15.61 -5.16 3.85
C PRO A 139 17.05 -4.90 3.38
N ASP A 140 17.58 -5.73 2.46
CA ASP A 140 18.91 -5.59 1.90
C ASP A 140 18.99 -4.58 0.74
N LEU A 141 17.83 -4.11 0.25
CA LEU A 141 17.79 -3.05 -0.77
C LEU A 141 17.86 -1.66 -0.13
N ASP A 142 18.82 -0.87 -0.56
CA ASP A 142 18.91 0.55 -0.24
C ASP A 142 17.95 1.37 -1.13
N LEU A 143 17.74 2.63 -0.78
CA LEU A 143 16.93 3.56 -1.59
C LEU A 143 17.43 3.62 -3.03
N GLY A 144 16.53 3.47 -3.99
CA GLY A 144 16.83 3.47 -5.42
C GLY A 144 17.38 2.17 -5.97
N GLU A 145 17.68 1.20 -5.12
CA GLU A 145 18.09 -0.12 -5.56
C GLU A 145 16.90 -0.96 -6.00
N TYR A 146 17.17 -1.93 -6.86
CA TYR A 146 16.16 -2.85 -7.39
C TYR A 146 16.74 -4.25 -7.56
N ARG A 147 15.88 -5.23 -7.60
CA ARG A 147 16.18 -6.62 -7.97
C ARG A 147 15.01 -7.25 -8.69
N GLU A 148 15.28 -8.34 -9.37
CA GLU A 148 14.20 -9.18 -9.89
C GLU A 148 13.53 -9.96 -8.76
N LEU A 149 12.24 -10.28 -8.96
CA LEU A 149 11.52 -11.17 -8.05
C LEU A 149 12.04 -12.60 -8.19
N THR A 150 12.06 -13.33 -7.09
CA THR A 150 12.32 -14.77 -7.10
C THR A 150 11.14 -15.53 -7.70
N GLU A 151 11.36 -16.78 -8.13
CA GLU A 151 10.27 -17.62 -8.63
C GLU A 151 9.17 -17.82 -7.60
N ASN A 152 9.51 -17.98 -6.31
CA ASN A 152 8.54 -18.11 -5.23
C ASN A 152 7.71 -16.83 -5.06
N GLU A 153 8.30 -15.66 -5.20
CA GLU A 153 7.60 -14.38 -5.14
C GLU A 153 6.63 -14.22 -6.33
N VAL A 154 7.07 -14.59 -7.52
CA VAL A 154 6.21 -14.58 -8.72
C VAL A 154 5.04 -15.55 -8.55
N ASP A 155 5.30 -16.78 -8.09
CA ASP A 155 4.26 -17.79 -7.86
C ASP A 155 3.24 -17.31 -6.81
N ALA A 156 3.70 -16.66 -5.75
CA ALA A 156 2.83 -16.08 -4.72
C ALA A 156 1.92 -14.98 -5.29
N LEU A 157 2.44 -14.12 -6.16
CA LEU A 157 1.66 -13.08 -6.85
C LEU A 157 0.60 -13.68 -7.77
N LEU A 158 0.95 -14.71 -8.53
CA LEU A 158 0.05 -15.35 -9.48
C LEU A 158 -1.02 -16.19 -8.79
N SER A 159 -0.71 -16.82 -7.65
CA SER A 159 -1.66 -17.63 -6.88
C SER A 159 -2.69 -16.80 -6.12
N GLY A 160 -2.35 -15.59 -5.70
CA GLY A 160 -3.24 -14.71 -4.95
C GLY A 160 -4.43 -14.16 -5.74
N GLY A 161 -4.57 -14.53 -7.02
CA GLY A 161 -5.68 -14.16 -7.89
C GLY A 161 -6.85 -15.15 -7.93
N ASP A 162 -6.70 -16.33 -7.36
CA ASP A 162 -7.67 -17.43 -7.49
C ASP A 162 -8.67 -17.57 -6.33
N GLU A 163 -8.61 -16.72 -5.31
CA GLU A 163 -9.55 -16.78 -4.19
C GLU A 163 -10.84 -15.95 -4.36
N SER A 164 -11.13 -15.44 -5.54
CA SER A 164 -12.38 -14.74 -5.84
C SER A 164 -13.21 -15.43 -6.93
N GLY A 165 -13.34 -16.72 -6.86
CA GLY A 165 -14.14 -17.46 -7.82
C GLY A 165 -14.79 -18.66 -7.19
N ASP A 166 -16.09 -18.54 -7.00
CA ASP A 166 -17.01 -19.65 -6.82
C ASP A 166 -17.38 -20.02 -5.37
N GLU A 167 -18.18 -19.18 -4.73
CA GLU A 167 -19.27 -19.76 -3.96
C GLU A 167 -20.51 -19.76 -4.87
N GLY A 168 -20.64 -20.86 -5.60
CA GLY A 168 -21.82 -21.15 -6.38
C GLY A 168 -23.03 -21.26 -5.47
N GLU A 169 -24.07 -20.58 -5.88
CA GLU A 169 -25.41 -20.79 -5.41
C GLU A 169 -25.81 -22.27 -5.55
N GLU A 170 -26.25 -22.85 -4.47
CA GLU A 170 -27.32 -23.84 -4.48
C GLU A 170 -28.55 -23.29 -3.82
#